data_554e9d967db01c33c46b4650980edcac
#
_entry.id   554e9d967db01c33c46b4650980edcac
#
_cell.length_a   1.000
_cell.length_b   1.000
_cell.length_c   1.000
_cell.angle_alpha   90.00
_cell.angle_beta   90.00
_cell.angle_gamma   90.00
#
_symmetry.space_group_name_H-M   'P 1'
#
loop_
_entity.id
_entity.type
_entity.pdbx_description
1 polymer ?
#
loop_
_entity_poly.entity_id
_entity_poly.type
_entity_poly.pdbx_seq_one_letter_code
_entity_poly.pdbx_strand_id
1 'polypeptide(L)'
;WWLWLIASPFLLFLLLIILLYLPPFQRFAVDKASAIASKTTGLDITVGRLDLRFPLDLLVRDVKAVEPNTNDTLLSLERLKVELRLWKLLKKELEIEEISIRNATFDTRDFIDGVVVNGHLGELYLESHGVVFSPETARINEFSVKNTDVSLTLENMEDTDTTTTEPIYWKILLDEIDFENVGFALNMPQDSLFVRTMLPKTTLKDGVIDLKEASYYVKSFDMDNAELAYGPKEELSLKKIGLQLDSIYYCGRDIRANVEEFVFKERSGLELVSTEGRIASDSVLIQIPKFTMKTTASSLDLQTKIGWDVLEMKKTGVLSAKINAEIGKGDVAKILGGRDTLFLQTYPNKPFVFRADAEGDLNRLRLRTLEAGLAKAFEVKAQGNLLHLTDSTRRGGEIN
;
A
#
# COMPACT_ATOMS: atom_id res chain seq x y z
N TRP A 1 26.08 -39.93 -42.98
CA TRP A 1 25.32 -38.83 -43.59
C TRP A 1 24.15 -38.38 -42.68
N TRP A 2 23.37 -39.28 -42.15
CA TRP A 2 22.22 -38.92 -41.30
C TRP A 2 22.62 -38.21 -39.99
N LEU A 3 23.75 -38.58 -39.39
CA LEU A 3 24.29 -37.91 -38.18
C LEU A 3 24.66 -36.44 -38.45
N TRP A 4 25.16 -36.14 -39.64
CA TRP A 4 25.46 -34.76 -40.02
C TRP A 4 24.20 -33.89 -40.28
N LEU A 5 23.11 -34.48 -40.75
CA LEU A 5 21.82 -33.83 -40.93
C LEU A 5 21.15 -33.44 -39.61
N ILE A 6 21.33 -34.28 -38.59
CA ILE A 6 20.82 -34.00 -37.25
C ILE A 6 21.77 -33.08 -36.46
N ALA A 7 23.08 -33.22 -36.64
CA ALA A 7 24.08 -32.39 -35.98
C ALA A 7 24.18 -30.97 -36.52
N SER A 8 23.88 -30.78 -37.84
CA SER A 8 23.98 -29.47 -38.51
C SER A 8 23.11 -28.38 -37.90
N PRO A 9 21.82 -28.57 -37.63
CA PRO A 9 21.01 -27.52 -36.95
C PRO A 9 21.44 -27.27 -35.52
N PHE A 10 21.92 -28.29 -34.84
CA PHE A 10 22.46 -28.17 -33.46
C PHE A 10 23.79 -27.38 -33.44
N LEU A 11 24.70 -27.68 -34.40
CA LEU A 11 25.96 -26.93 -34.59
C LEU A 11 25.70 -25.48 -35.03
N LEU A 12 24.72 -25.26 -35.89
CA LEU A 12 24.32 -23.90 -36.30
C LEU A 12 23.74 -23.13 -35.11
N PHE A 13 22.92 -23.76 -34.30
CA PHE A 13 22.37 -23.18 -33.07
C PHE A 13 23.48 -22.86 -32.07
N LEU A 14 24.42 -23.76 -31.85
CA LEU A 14 25.58 -23.55 -30.97
C LEU A 14 26.46 -22.40 -31.50
N LEU A 15 26.66 -22.33 -32.83
CA LEU A 15 27.40 -21.25 -33.48
C LEU A 15 26.70 -19.90 -33.27
N LEU A 16 25.38 -19.85 -33.42
CA LEU A 16 24.57 -18.65 -33.17
C LEU A 16 24.67 -18.21 -31.71
N ILE A 17 24.61 -19.13 -30.77
CA ILE A 17 24.82 -18.84 -29.35
C ILE A 17 26.20 -18.22 -29.14
N ILE A 18 27.27 -18.87 -29.63
CA ILE A 18 28.64 -18.36 -29.49
C ILE A 18 28.75 -16.96 -30.12
N LEU A 19 28.12 -16.72 -31.28
CA LEU A 19 28.14 -15.43 -31.96
C LEU A 19 27.47 -14.32 -31.11
N LEU A 20 26.38 -14.62 -30.41
CA LEU A 20 25.69 -13.70 -29.49
C LEU A 20 26.61 -13.21 -28.34
N TYR A 21 27.56 -14.05 -27.88
CA TYR A 21 28.48 -13.70 -26.81
C TYR A 21 29.76 -13.00 -27.28
N LEU A 22 29.94 -12.81 -28.60
CA LEU A 22 31.10 -12.08 -29.13
C LEU A 22 30.96 -10.56 -28.92
N PRO A 23 32.00 -9.87 -28.48
CA PRO A 23 31.96 -8.43 -28.24
C PRO A 23 31.50 -7.57 -29.43
N PRO A 24 31.85 -7.88 -30.69
CA PRO A 24 31.33 -7.13 -31.84
C PRO A 24 29.80 -7.23 -31.99
N PHE A 25 29.23 -8.39 -31.73
CA PHE A 25 27.78 -8.57 -31.81
C PHE A 25 27.06 -7.82 -30.67
N GLN A 26 27.62 -7.85 -29.49
CA GLN A 26 27.09 -7.09 -28.35
C GLN A 26 27.09 -5.58 -28.61
N ARG A 27 28.16 -5.04 -29.19
CA ARG A 27 28.21 -3.63 -29.64
C ARG A 27 27.14 -3.31 -30.68
N PHE A 28 27.00 -4.15 -31.69
CA PHE A 28 25.95 -3.99 -32.71
C PHE A 28 24.54 -4.03 -32.04
N ALA A 29 24.32 -4.91 -31.10
CA ALA A 29 23.07 -4.99 -30.37
C ALA A 29 22.80 -3.72 -29.55
N VAL A 30 23.81 -3.15 -28.87
CA VAL A 30 23.75 -1.86 -28.20
C VAL A 30 23.31 -0.74 -29.13
N ASP A 31 24.00 -0.60 -30.27
CA ASP A 31 23.72 0.48 -31.24
C ASP A 31 22.29 0.37 -31.79
N LYS A 32 21.82 -0.86 -32.08
CA LYS A 32 20.46 -1.11 -32.56
C LYS A 32 19.42 -0.88 -31.47
N ALA A 33 19.65 -1.36 -30.27
CA ALA A 33 18.74 -1.16 -29.12
C ALA A 33 18.61 0.34 -28.78
N SER A 34 19.73 1.06 -28.70
CA SER A 34 19.73 2.51 -28.47
C SER A 34 18.98 3.26 -29.55
N ALA A 35 19.22 2.93 -30.82
CA ALA A 35 18.55 3.58 -31.94
C ALA A 35 17.02 3.31 -31.98
N ILE A 36 16.60 2.07 -31.69
CA ILE A 36 15.18 1.71 -31.60
C ILE A 36 14.55 2.45 -30.43
N ALA A 37 15.17 2.40 -29.23
CA ALA A 37 14.67 3.06 -28.05
C ALA A 37 14.55 4.59 -28.25
N SER A 38 15.58 5.23 -28.82
CA SER A 38 15.56 6.67 -29.14
C SER A 38 14.44 7.01 -30.12
N LYS A 39 14.25 6.20 -31.17
CA LYS A 39 13.17 6.43 -32.13
C LYS A 39 11.77 6.27 -31.49
N THR A 40 11.61 5.32 -30.60
CA THR A 40 10.31 5.02 -30.00
C THR A 40 9.93 6.05 -28.93
N THR A 41 10.91 6.53 -28.14
CA THR A 41 10.68 7.46 -27.04
C THR A 41 10.81 8.93 -27.44
N GLY A 42 11.50 9.24 -28.55
CA GLY A 42 11.84 10.61 -28.91
C GLY A 42 13.01 11.20 -28.10
N LEU A 43 13.67 10.40 -27.26
CA LEU A 43 14.82 10.79 -26.45
C LEU A 43 16.14 10.31 -27.07
N ASP A 44 17.21 10.99 -26.80
CA ASP A 44 18.55 10.52 -27.11
C ASP A 44 18.99 9.50 -26.05
N ILE A 45 18.84 8.22 -26.38
CA ILE A 45 19.18 7.12 -25.47
C ILE A 45 20.56 6.59 -25.80
N THR A 46 21.46 6.64 -24.84
CA THR A 46 22.80 6.07 -24.92
C THR A 46 22.96 4.93 -23.93
N VAL A 47 23.57 3.84 -24.37
CA VAL A 47 23.89 2.67 -23.55
C VAL A 47 25.41 2.51 -23.57
N GLY A 48 26.05 2.58 -22.40
CA GLY A 48 27.50 2.47 -22.30
C GLY A 48 27.98 1.05 -22.60
N ARG A 49 27.32 0.04 -22.06
CA ARG A 49 27.71 -1.35 -22.24
C ARG A 49 26.52 -2.29 -22.09
N LEU A 50 26.49 -3.30 -22.95
CA LEU A 50 25.59 -4.43 -22.88
C LEU A 50 26.43 -5.71 -22.88
N ASP A 51 26.29 -6.49 -21.81
CA ASP A 51 26.91 -7.81 -21.68
C ASP A 51 25.81 -8.86 -21.67
N LEU A 52 25.91 -9.81 -22.58
CA LEU A 52 25.07 -11.00 -22.55
C LEU A 52 25.87 -12.16 -21.98
N ARG A 53 25.35 -12.82 -20.96
CA ARG A 53 25.98 -13.96 -20.30
C ARG A 53 25.15 -15.23 -20.44
N PHE A 54 25.81 -16.37 -20.45
CA PHE A 54 25.13 -17.67 -20.50
C PHE A 54 24.42 -17.94 -19.14
N PRO A 55 23.18 -18.49 -19.08
CA PRO A 55 22.39 -18.94 -20.23
C PRO A 55 21.63 -17.86 -21.00
N LEU A 56 21.13 -16.80 -20.33
CA LEU A 56 20.49 -15.66 -20.99
C LEU A 56 20.36 -14.46 -19.99
N ASP A 57 21.48 -14.08 -19.40
CA ASP A 57 21.53 -12.93 -18.50
C ASP A 57 21.92 -11.70 -19.31
N LEU A 58 21.03 -10.73 -19.33
CA LEU A 58 21.26 -9.43 -19.93
C LEU A 58 21.72 -8.45 -18.86
N LEU A 59 22.91 -7.90 -19.02
CA LEU A 59 23.45 -6.86 -18.15
C LEU A 59 23.69 -5.59 -18.97
N VAL A 60 22.92 -4.55 -18.68
CA VAL A 60 23.03 -3.23 -19.29
C VAL A 60 23.63 -2.25 -18.29
N ARG A 61 24.57 -1.43 -18.72
CA ARG A 61 25.25 -0.44 -17.85
C ARG A 61 25.30 0.93 -18.50
N ASP A 62 25.30 1.93 -17.64
CA ASP A 62 25.50 3.33 -18.00
C ASP A 62 24.49 3.77 -19.07
N VAL A 63 23.20 3.59 -18.79
CA VAL A 63 22.12 4.07 -19.65
C VAL A 63 21.82 5.51 -19.31
N LYS A 64 21.73 6.36 -20.34
CA LYS A 64 21.27 7.74 -20.20
C LYS A 64 20.21 8.01 -21.24
N ALA A 65 19.15 8.68 -20.84
CA ALA A 65 18.14 9.23 -21.73
C ALA A 65 18.13 10.75 -21.57
N VAL A 66 18.36 11.44 -22.68
CA VAL A 66 18.49 12.90 -22.73
C VAL A 66 17.42 13.45 -23.65
N GLU A 67 16.77 14.53 -23.26
CA GLU A 67 15.83 15.23 -24.10
C GLU A 67 16.59 16.05 -25.17
N PRO A 68 16.33 15.82 -26.49
CA PRO A 68 17.11 16.46 -27.56
C PRO A 68 17.00 17.98 -27.59
N ASN A 69 15.87 18.54 -27.16
CA ASN A 69 15.60 19.97 -27.26
C ASN A 69 16.26 20.78 -26.14
N THR A 70 16.25 20.26 -24.93
CA THR A 70 16.76 20.94 -23.72
C THR A 70 18.16 20.46 -23.33
N ASN A 71 18.56 19.30 -23.84
CA ASN A 71 19.79 18.58 -23.44
C ASN A 71 19.77 18.17 -21.96
N ASP A 72 18.60 18.03 -21.36
CA ASP A 72 18.41 17.58 -20.00
C ASP A 72 18.43 16.06 -19.89
N THR A 73 19.09 15.55 -18.87
CA THR A 73 19.11 14.10 -18.59
C THR A 73 17.86 13.73 -17.81
N LEU A 74 16.93 13.04 -18.43
CA LEU A 74 15.67 12.59 -17.80
C LEU A 74 15.82 11.27 -17.06
N LEU A 75 16.76 10.42 -17.51
CA LEU A 75 17.06 9.13 -16.86
C LEU A 75 18.57 8.88 -16.90
N SER A 76 19.11 8.48 -15.79
CA SER A 76 20.47 7.91 -15.70
C SER A 76 20.40 6.63 -14.89
N LEU A 77 20.93 5.54 -15.42
CA LEU A 77 20.88 4.21 -14.80
C LEU A 77 22.27 3.59 -14.86
N GLU A 78 22.82 3.25 -13.69
CA GLU A 78 24.14 2.60 -13.61
C GLU A 78 24.10 1.14 -14.08
N ARG A 79 23.11 0.37 -13.60
CA ARG A 79 23.04 -1.06 -13.92
C ARG A 79 21.61 -1.57 -13.94
N LEU A 80 21.29 -2.30 -15.00
CA LEU A 80 20.11 -3.15 -15.13
C LEU A 80 20.56 -4.57 -15.45
N LYS A 81 20.13 -5.54 -14.65
CA LYS A 81 20.30 -6.97 -14.93
C LYS A 81 18.93 -7.59 -15.14
N VAL A 82 18.79 -8.41 -16.15
CA VAL A 82 17.59 -9.21 -16.43
C VAL A 82 18.02 -10.62 -16.74
N GLU A 83 17.52 -11.58 -15.97
CA GLU A 83 17.72 -13.01 -16.24
C GLU A 83 16.46 -13.62 -16.83
N LEU A 84 16.63 -14.32 -17.95
CA LEU A 84 15.53 -14.95 -18.68
C LEU A 84 15.75 -16.47 -18.73
N ARG A 85 14.66 -17.22 -18.61
CA ARG A 85 14.70 -18.68 -18.70
C ARG A 85 14.80 -19.14 -20.16
N LEU A 86 16.01 -19.52 -20.60
CA LEU A 86 16.31 -19.91 -21.98
C LEU A 86 15.38 -21.01 -22.52
N TRP A 87 15.10 -22.04 -21.74
CA TRP A 87 14.28 -23.18 -22.17
C TRP A 87 12.82 -22.82 -22.43
N LYS A 88 12.31 -21.82 -21.73
CA LYS A 88 10.98 -21.24 -21.94
C LYS A 88 10.93 -20.41 -23.23
N LEU A 89 11.96 -19.62 -23.46
CA LEU A 89 12.08 -18.82 -24.66
C LEU A 89 12.10 -19.68 -25.94
N LEU A 90 12.75 -20.85 -25.90
CA LEU A 90 12.73 -21.82 -26.99
C LEU A 90 11.33 -22.37 -27.29
N LYS A 91 10.43 -22.34 -26.31
CA LYS A 91 9.01 -22.68 -26.46
C LYS A 91 8.13 -21.48 -26.81
N LYS A 92 8.73 -20.32 -27.07
CA LYS A 92 8.05 -19.02 -27.29
C LYS A 92 7.32 -18.50 -26.05
N GLU A 93 7.71 -18.94 -24.86
CA GLU A 93 7.25 -18.44 -23.58
C GLU A 93 8.32 -17.50 -23.01
N LEU A 94 7.95 -16.27 -22.67
CA LEU A 94 8.84 -15.35 -21.98
C LEU A 94 8.68 -15.57 -20.47
N GLU A 95 9.74 -15.98 -19.80
CA GLU A 95 9.78 -16.12 -18.35
C GLU A 95 10.98 -15.36 -17.81
N ILE A 96 10.71 -14.37 -16.95
CA ILE A 96 11.72 -13.55 -16.30
C ILE A 96 12.00 -14.21 -14.95
N GLU A 97 13.26 -14.50 -14.67
CA GLU A 97 13.72 -15.09 -13.40
C GLU A 97 14.17 -14.01 -12.42
N GLU A 98 14.92 -13.02 -12.90
CA GLU A 98 15.45 -11.95 -12.07
C GLU A 98 15.44 -10.61 -12.81
N ILE A 99 15.08 -9.55 -12.08
CA ILE A 99 15.34 -8.16 -12.46
C ILE A 99 16.08 -7.50 -11.32
N SER A 100 17.22 -6.88 -11.61
CA SER A 100 17.95 -6.06 -10.64
C SER A 100 18.32 -4.72 -11.25
N ILE A 101 17.97 -3.64 -10.57
CA ILE A 101 18.30 -2.27 -10.93
C ILE A 101 19.16 -1.69 -9.82
N ARG A 102 20.22 -0.99 -10.19
CA ARG A 102 21.07 -0.25 -9.23
C ARG A 102 21.34 1.15 -9.71
N ASN A 103 21.20 2.10 -8.79
CA ASN A 103 21.47 3.51 -8.97
C ASN A 103 20.83 4.08 -10.24
N ALA A 104 19.50 4.23 -10.21
CA ALA A 104 18.77 4.96 -11.23
C ALA A 104 18.32 6.31 -10.68
N THR A 105 18.56 7.37 -11.44
CA THR A 105 17.99 8.69 -11.20
C THR A 105 17.08 9.07 -12.35
N PHE A 106 15.95 9.67 -12.05
CA PHE A 106 14.99 10.11 -13.04
C PHE A 106 14.41 11.47 -12.66
N ASP A 107 14.22 12.31 -13.66
CA ASP A 107 13.62 13.62 -13.56
C ASP A 107 12.92 13.90 -14.89
N THR A 108 11.65 13.52 -14.98
CA THR A 108 10.88 13.63 -16.23
C THR A 108 10.51 15.06 -16.57
N ARG A 109 10.56 15.98 -15.60
CA ARG A 109 10.14 17.37 -15.78
C ARG A 109 8.82 17.46 -16.56
N ASP A 110 8.78 18.31 -17.59
CA ASP A 110 7.61 18.51 -18.46
C ASP A 110 7.58 17.58 -19.67
N PHE A 111 8.43 16.55 -19.70
CA PHE A 111 8.50 15.60 -20.84
C PHE A 111 7.22 14.76 -20.99
N ILE A 112 6.57 14.45 -19.88
CA ILE A 112 5.26 13.78 -19.86
C ILE A 112 4.25 14.81 -19.40
N ASP A 113 3.33 15.20 -20.27
CA ASP A 113 2.31 16.20 -20.00
C ASP A 113 1.50 15.83 -18.74
N GLY A 114 1.43 16.74 -17.78
CA GLY A 114 0.72 16.57 -16.52
C GLY A 114 1.32 15.57 -15.52
N VAL A 115 2.48 14.94 -15.83
CA VAL A 115 3.11 13.95 -14.96
C VAL A 115 4.59 14.25 -14.75
N VAL A 116 4.98 14.65 -13.55
CA VAL A 116 6.39 14.83 -13.19
C VAL A 116 6.81 13.73 -12.22
N VAL A 117 7.78 12.91 -12.62
CA VAL A 117 8.41 11.90 -11.80
C VAL A 117 9.86 12.29 -11.55
N ASN A 118 10.23 12.39 -10.30
CA ASN A 118 11.57 12.80 -9.90
C ASN A 118 12.02 11.90 -8.75
N GLY A 119 13.29 11.48 -8.79
CA GLY A 119 13.81 10.69 -7.69
C GLY A 119 15.06 9.90 -7.98
N HIS A 120 15.42 9.14 -6.99
CA HIS A 120 16.53 8.20 -7.00
C HIS A 120 16.07 6.83 -6.54
N LEU A 121 16.38 5.81 -7.31
CA LEU A 121 16.20 4.41 -6.98
C LEU A 121 17.58 3.82 -6.67
N GLY A 122 17.86 3.51 -5.42
CA GLY A 122 19.14 2.91 -5.03
C GLY A 122 19.27 1.48 -5.49
N GLU A 123 18.37 0.62 -5.09
CA GLU A 123 18.33 -0.79 -5.50
C GLU A 123 16.89 -1.28 -5.61
N LEU A 124 16.59 -1.96 -6.71
CA LEU A 124 15.40 -2.77 -6.89
C LEU A 124 15.82 -4.19 -7.26
N TYR A 125 15.27 -5.16 -6.58
CA TYR A 125 15.46 -6.58 -6.85
C TYR A 125 14.11 -7.27 -6.96
N LEU A 126 13.93 -8.07 -8.00
CA LEU A 126 12.79 -8.91 -8.24
C LEU A 126 13.27 -10.30 -8.62
N GLU A 127 12.86 -11.30 -7.87
CA GLU A 127 12.99 -12.70 -8.22
C GLU A 127 11.62 -13.32 -8.46
N SER A 128 11.46 -14.02 -9.57
CA SER A 128 10.19 -14.65 -9.90
C SER A 128 10.37 -16.08 -10.40
N HIS A 129 9.42 -16.94 -10.06
CA HIS A 129 9.31 -18.29 -10.60
C HIS A 129 7.98 -18.45 -11.33
N GLY A 130 7.99 -18.07 -12.62
CA GLY A 130 6.85 -18.26 -13.51
C GLY A 130 5.92 -17.07 -13.61
N VAL A 131 6.24 -16.16 -14.53
CA VAL A 131 5.27 -15.23 -15.08
C VAL A 131 4.67 -15.90 -16.30
N VAL A 132 3.40 -16.30 -16.22
CA VAL A 132 2.68 -16.98 -17.32
C VAL A 132 1.58 -16.07 -17.80
N PHE A 133 1.63 -15.71 -19.10
CA PHE A 133 0.66 -14.78 -19.70
C PHE A 133 -0.68 -15.45 -20.08
N SER A 134 -0.76 -16.77 -20.05
CA SER A 134 -2.00 -17.51 -20.27
C SER A 134 -1.97 -18.87 -19.57
N PRO A 135 -2.70 -19.05 -18.44
CA PRO A 135 -3.46 -18.05 -17.70
C PRO A 135 -2.57 -16.97 -17.07
N GLU A 136 -3.09 -15.76 -16.91
CA GLU A 136 -2.39 -14.59 -16.36
C GLU A 136 -2.02 -14.80 -14.90
N THR A 137 -0.89 -15.45 -14.65
CA THR A 137 -0.39 -15.76 -13.32
C THR A 137 1.07 -15.36 -13.18
N ALA A 138 1.41 -14.77 -12.03
CA ALA A 138 2.79 -14.48 -11.68
C ALA A 138 3.08 -14.97 -10.26
N ARG A 139 4.27 -15.56 -10.08
CA ARG A 139 4.79 -15.86 -8.75
C ARG A 139 6.06 -15.06 -8.53
N ILE A 140 6.01 -14.16 -7.56
CA ILE A 140 7.12 -13.33 -7.13
C ILE A 140 7.64 -13.92 -5.82
N ASN A 141 8.87 -14.41 -5.83
CA ASN A 141 9.50 -15.00 -4.66
C ASN A 141 10.06 -13.92 -3.74
N GLU A 142 10.75 -12.95 -4.32
CA GLU A 142 11.30 -11.82 -3.61
C GLU A 142 11.12 -10.55 -4.43
N PHE A 143 10.65 -9.49 -3.78
CA PHE A 143 10.67 -8.14 -4.30
C PHE A 143 11.23 -7.23 -3.24
N SER A 144 12.34 -6.56 -3.52
CA SER A 144 12.92 -5.62 -2.58
C SER A 144 13.29 -4.30 -3.22
N VAL A 145 13.08 -3.21 -2.47
CA VAL A 145 13.47 -1.85 -2.84
C VAL A 145 14.23 -1.24 -1.68
N LYS A 146 15.43 -0.71 -1.97
CA LYS A 146 16.31 -0.14 -0.94
C LYS A 146 16.85 1.22 -1.33
N ASN A 147 17.02 2.10 -0.32
CA ASN A 147 17.64 3.41 -0.46
C ASN A 147 17.05 4.21 -1.62
N THR A 148 15.75 4.32 -1.66
CA THR A 148 14.98 4.89 -2.77
C THR A 148 14.15 6.07 -2.27
N ASP A 149 14.13 7.16 -3.02
CA ASP A 149 13.25 8.31 -2.79
C ASP A 149 12.64 8.74 -4.11
N VAL A 150 11.31 8.72 -4.20
CA VAL A 150 10.54 8.99 -5.42
C VAL A 150 9.44 9.99 -5.13
N SER A 151 9.35 11.02 -5.95
CA SER A 151 8.26 12.00 -5.95
C SER A 151 7.49 11.93 -7.26
N LEU A 152 6.19 11.79 -7.17
CA LEU A 152 5.24 11.85 -8.28
C LEU A 152 4.36 13.10 -8.11
N THR A 153 4.40 13.98 -9.09
CA THR A 153 3.48 15.12 -9.18
C THR A 153 2.54 14.90 -10.37
N LEU A 154 1.24 14.98 -10.10
CA LEU A 154 0.18 14.86 -11.13
C LEU A 154 -0.48 16.23 -11.26
N GLU A 155 -0.31 16.84 -12.43
CA GLU A 155 -0.89 18.12 -12.79
C GLU A 155 -1.92 17.91 -13.91
N ASN A 156 -3.08 18.56 -13.85
CA ASN A 156 -4.08 18.59 -14.93
C ASN A 156 -4.41 17.21 -15.53
N MET A 157 -4.72 16.22 -14.72
CA MET A 157 -5.38 15.02 -15.23
C MET A 157 -6.80 15.44 -15.66
N GLU A 158 -6.93 16.02 -16.86
CA GLU A 158 -8.23 16.04 -17.53
C GLU A 158 -8.70 14.59 -17.56
N ASP A 159 -9.95 14.34 -17.15
CA ASP A 159 -10.62 13.06 -17.33
C ASP A 159 -10.59 12.70 -18.82
N THR A 160 -9.45 12.24 -19.33
CA THR A 160 -9.35 11.64 -20.66
C THR A 160 -10.07 10.31 -20.56
N ASP A 161 -11.32 10.46 -20.84
CA ASP A 161 -12.36 9.48 -20.95
C ASP A 161 -11.86 8.18 -21.59
N THR A 162 -12.01 7.09 -20.81
CA THR A 162 -12.38 5.80 -21.31
C THR A 162 -11.61 5.26 -22.53
N THR A 163 -10.34 4.98 -22.36
CA THR A 163 -9.89 3.74 -22.97
C THR A 163 -10.57 2.63 -22.18
N THR A 164 -11.44 1.87 -22.84
CA THR A 164 -11.95 0.59 -22.34
C THR A 164 -10.75 -0.32 -22.12
N THR A 165 -10.11 -0.19 -20.98
CA THR A 165 -9.02 -1.07 -20.58
C THR A 165 -9.63 -2.44 -20.43
N GLU A 166 -9.18 -3.42 -21.22
CA GLU A 166 -9.61 -4.81 -21.02
C GLU A 166 -9.37 -5.16 -19.53
N PRO A 167 -10.32 -5.84 -18.90
CA PRO A 167 -10.18 -6.17 -17.48
C PRO A 167 -8.94 -7.03 -17.26
N ILE A 168 -8.12 -6.62 -16.30
CA ILE A 168 -6.88 -7.31 -15.94
C ILE A 168 -7.23 -8.47 -15.01
N TYR A 169 -6.92 -9.71 -15.41
CA TYR A 169 -7.27 -10.93 -14.68
C TYR A 169 -6.09 -11.60 -13.97
N TRP A 170 -5.01 -10.88 -13.74
CA TRP A 170 -3.80 -11.43 -13.12
C TRP A 170 -4.04 -11.94 -11.71
N LYS A 171 -3.52 -13.14 -11.48
CA LYS A 171 -3.33 -13.69 -10.13
C LYS A 171 -1.85 -13.67 -9.78
N ILE A 172 -1.49 -12.92 -8.73
CA ILE A 172 -0.12 -12.73 -8.30
C ILE A 172 0.05 -13.38 -6.94
N LEU A 173 1.01 -14.27 -6.84
CA LEU A 173 1.46 -14.91 -5.61
C LEU A 173 2.75 -14.20 -5.20
N LEU A 174 2.82 -13.76 -3.95
CA LEU A 174 3.94 -13.01 -3.38
C LEU A 174 4.49 -13.79 -2.19
N ASP A 175 5.74 -14.24 -2.24
CA ASP A 175 6.34 -14.91 -1.11
C ASP A 175 6.90 -13.87 -0.12
N GLU A 176 7.71 -12.88 -0.57
CA GLU A 176 8.26 -11.82 0.28
C GLU A 176 8.39 -10.48 -0.47
N ILE A 177 8.03 -9.40 0.21
CA ILE A 177 8.26 -8.01 -0.23
C ILE A 177 8.94 -7.26 0.90
N ASP A 178 10.08 -6.61 0.59
CA ASP A 178 10.85 -5.82 1.53
C ASP A 178 11.11 -4.41 1.03
N PHE A 179 10.81 -3.43 1.86
CA PHE A 179 11.22 -2.04 1.69
C PHE A 179 12.21 -1.65 2.79
N GLU A 180 13.35 -1.12 2.40
CA GLU A 180 14.40 -0.65 3.31
C GLU A 180 14.81 0.77 2.94
N ASN A 181 14.53 1.74 3.82
CA ASN A 181 14.83 3.15 3.60
C ASN A 181 14.23 3.68 2.28
N VAL A 182 12.88 3.56 2.15
CA VAL A 182 12.13 3.97 0.96
C VAL A 182 11.26 5.17 1.28
N GLY A 183 11.49 6.28 0.58
CA GLY A 183 10.67 7.48 0.58
C GLY A 183 9.77 7.53 -0.66
N PHE A 184 8.54 7.96 -0.47
CA PHE A 184 7.60 8.22 -1.54
C PHE A 184 6.80 9.49 -1.27
N ALA A 185 6.69 10.37 -2.28
CA ALA A 185 5.82 11.53 -2.23
C ALA A 185 4.87 11.56 -3.42
N LEU A 186 3.59 11.83 -3.16
CA LEU A 186 2.56 12.10 -4.15
C LEU A 186 2.06 13.52 -3.96
N ASN A 187 2.05 14.29 -5.04
CA ASN A 187 1.57 15.66 -5.06
C ASN A 187 0.53 15.83 -6.16
N MET A 188 -0.69 16.18 -5.80
CA MET A 188 -1.79 16.50 -6.72
C MET A 188 -2.32 17.90 -6.35
N PRO A 189 -1.70 18.97 -6.88
CA PRO A 189 -1.97 20.34 -6.44
C PRO A 189 -3.44 20.76 -6.63
N GLN A 190 -4.08 20.28 -7.68
CA GLN A 190 -5.49 20.63 -7.99
C GLN A 190 -6.46 20.05 -6.98
N ASP A 191 -6.23 18.82 -6.54
CA ASP A 191 -7.04 18.15 -5.52
C ASP A 191 -6.65 18.56 -4.12
N SER A 192 -5.64 19.43 -3.97
CA SER A 192 -5.02 19.75 -2.68
C SER A 192 -4.56 18.50 -1.92
N LEU A 193 -4.22 17.44 -2.65
CA LEU A 193 -3.74 16.19 -2.10
C LEU A 193 -2.21 16.18 -2.10
N PHE A 194 -1.68 15.98 -0.93
CA PHE A 194 -0.25 15.77 -0.73
C PHE A 194 -0.06 14.61 0.23
N VAL A 195 0.74 13.63 -0.16
CA VAL A 195 1.09 12.47 0.66
C VAL A 195 2.60 12.27 0.60
N ARG A 196 3.24 12.18 1.75
CA ARG A 196 4.64 11.76 1.85
C ARG A 196 4.75 10.63 2.85
N THR A 197 5.47 9.60 2.50
CA THR A 197 5.78 8.50 3.41
C THR A 197 7.27 8.18 3.39
N MET A 198 7.78 7.71 4.52
CA MET A 198 9.11 7.14 4.67
C MET A 198 8.96 5.78 5.34
N LEU A 199 9.51 4.77 4.72
CA LEU A 199 9.48 3.38 5.14
C LEU A 199 10.92 2.92 5.45
N PRO A 200 11.39 3.07 6.68
CA PRO A 200 12.73 2.61 7.05
C PRO A 200 12.85 1.10 6.94
N LYS A 201 11.81 0.38 7.37
CA LYS A 201 11.70 -1.06 7.22
C LYS A 201 10.24 -1.49 7.13
N THR A 202 9.89 -2.19 6.05
CA THR A 202 8.54 -2.74 5.88
C THR A 202 8.66 -4.08 5.17
N THR A 203 8.03 -5.11 5.71
CA THR A 203 8.04 -6.47 5.16
C THR A 203 6.62 -7.00 5.03
N LEU A 204 6.34 -7.65 3.91
CA LEU A 204 5.10 -8.38 3.65
C LEU A 204 5.45 -9.81 3.25
N LYS A 205 4.75 -10.78 3.81
CA LYS A 205 4.98 -12.21 3.53
C LYS A 205 3.70 -12.95 3.18
N ASP A 206 3.85 -13.91 2.26
CA ASP A 206 2.80 -14.82 1.83
C ASP A 206 1.53 -14.07 1.38
N GLY A 207 1.66 -13.28 0.30
CA GLY A 207 0.57 -12.51 -0.30
C GLY A 207 -0.08 -13.20 -1.50
N VAL A 208 -1.36 -12.94 -1.71
CA VAL A 208 -2.10 -13.32 -2.91
C VAL A 208 -2.94 -12.14 -3.37
N ILE A 209 -2.75 -11.70 -4.60
CA ILE A 209 -3.56 -10.70 -5.27
C ILE A 209 -4.29 -11.39 -6.42
N ASP A 210 -5.61 -11.43 -6.38
CA ASP A 210 -6.46 -11.95 -7.44
C ASP A 210 -7.29 -10.81 -8.01
N LEU A 211 -6.84 -10.25 -9.12
CA LEU A 211 -7.50 -9.08 -9.73
C LEU A 211 -8.84 -9.43 -10.36
N LYS A 212 -9.04 -10.70 -10.75
CA LYS A 212 -10.31 -11.16 -11.29
C LYS A 212 -11.42 -11.17 -10.23
N GLU A 213 -11.09 -11.69 -9.06
CA GLU A 213 -12.04 -11.78 -7.94
C GLU A 213 -11.99 -10.53 -7.04
N ALA A 214 -11.14 -9.55 -7.36
CA ALA A 214 -10.84 -8.38 -6.53
C ALA A 214 -10.57 -8.77 -5.07
N SER A 215 -9.79 -9.84 -4.89
CA SER A 215 -9.46 -10.38 -3.56
C SER A 215 -7.97 -10.25 -3.27
N TYR A 216 -7.69 -9.90 -2.02
CA TYR A 216 -6.35 -9.61 -1.53
C TYR A 216 -6.12 -10.35 -0.23
N TYR A 217 -5.06 -11.11 -0.15
CA TYR A 217 -4.64 -11.80 1.05
C TYR A 217 -3.19 -11.50 1.37
N VAL A 218 -2.89 -11.30 2.63
CA VAL A 218 -1.52 -11.19 3.15
C VAL A 218 -1.47 -11.91 4.49
N LYS A 219 -0.55 -12.83 4.64
CA LYS A 219 -0.39 -13.57 5.88
C LYS A 219 0.23 -12.71 6.99
N SER A 220 1.28 -11.96 6.68
CA SER A 220 1.87 -11.03 7.64
C SER A 220 2.34 -9.74 6.98
N PHE A 221 2.13 -8.64 7.68
CA PHE A 221 2.63 -7.32 7.34
C PHE A 221 3.27 -6.69 8.57
N ASP A 222 4.51 -6.29 8.44
CA ASP A 222 5.29 -5.64 9.48
C ASP A 222 5.88 -4.33 8.96
N MET A 223 5.64 -3.24 9.66
CA MET A 223 6.17 -1.92 9.35
C MET A 223 6.70 -1.30 10.64
N ASP A 224 7.96 -0.90 10.64
CA ASP A 224 8.61 -0.32 11.80
C ASP A 224 9.14 1.07 11.53
N ASN A 225 8.86 1.97 12.48
CA ASN A 225 9.35 3.35 12.51
C ASN A 225 9.06 4.17 11.25
N ALA A 226 7.94 3.91 10.57
CA ALA A 226 7.57 4.65 9.38
C ALA A 226 7.08 6.08 9.71
N GLU A 227 7.08 6.93 8.68
CA GLU A 227 6.54 8.28 8.76
C GLU A 227 5.49 8.50 7.66
N LEU A 228 4.45 9.25 7.98
CA LEU A 228 3.40 9.65 7.04
C LEU A 228 3.07 11.13 7.26
N ALA A 229 3.11 11.92 6.19
CA ALA A 229 2.56 13.26 6.16
C ALA A 229 1.45 13.33 5.10
N TYR A 230 0.35 14.00 5.42
CA TYR A 230 -0.80 14.17 4.57
C TYR A 230 -1.30 15.62 4.60
N GLY A 231 -1.72 16.11 3.44
CA GLY A 231 -2.21 17.47 3.26
C GLY A 231 -1.13 18.48 2.85
N PRO A 232 -1.49 19.60 2.19
CA PRO A 232 -0.56 20.59 1.61
C PRO A 232 0.37 21.24 2.64
N LYS A 233 -0.06 21.29 3.90
CA LYS A 233 0.71 21.84 5.04
C LYS A 233 1.06 20.78 6.06
N GLU A 234 1.06 19.51 5.64
CA GLU A 234 1.23 18.37 6.55
C GLU A 234 0.26 18.45 7.74
N GLU A 235 -1.04 18.69 7.44
CA GLU A 235 -2.08 18.79 8.47
C GLU A 235 -2.12 17.57 9.36
N LEU A 236 -1.93 16.38 8.79
CA LEU A 236 -1.67 15.14 9.53
C LEU A 236 -0.21 14.75 9.36
N SER A 237 0.51 14.60 10.45
CA SER A 237 1.89 14.13 10.43
C SER A 237 2.08 13.09 11.53
N LEU A 238 2.26 11.85 11.08
CA LEU A 238 2.51 10.69 11.93
C LEU A 238 3.96 10.27 11.82
N LYS A 239 4.59 10.01 12.93
CA LYS A 239 5.97 9.51 13.05
C LYS A 239 6.01 8.28 13.92
N LYS A 240 7.09 7.52 13.81
CA LYS A 240 7.29 6.29 14.56
C LYS A 240 6.11 5.34 14.41
N ILE A 241 5.61 5.23 13.20
CA ILE A 241 4.51 4.32 12.92
C ILE A 241 5.07 2.90 12.97
N GLY A 242 4.55 2.11 13.92
CA GLY A 242 4.70 0.67 13.99
C GLY A 242 3.36 0.02 13.66
N LEU A 243 3.35 -0.93 12.73
CA LEU A 243 2.13 -1.66 12.35
C LEU A 243 2.47 -3.12 12.11
N GLN A 244 1.89 -4.00 12.94
CA GLN A 244 2.00 -5.45 12.78
C GLN A 244 0.61 -6.03 12.57
N LEU A 245 0.41 -6.64 11.42
CA LEU A 245 -0.85 -7.26 11.03
C LEU A 245 -0.62 -8.73 10.69
N ASP A 246 -1.52 -9.58 11.13
CA ASP A 246 -1.56 -10.99 10.80
C ASP A 246 -2.86 -11.34 10.08
N SER A 247 -2.75 -12.17 9.03
CA SER A 247 -3.90 -12.73 8.33
C SER A 247 -4.90 -11.70 7.79
N ILE A 248 -4.41 -10.75 6.99
CA ILE A 248 -5.26 -9.78 6.31
C ILE A 248 -5.93 -10.43 5.11
N TYR A 249 -7.24 -10.28 5.00
CA TYR A 249 -8.01 -10.67 3.83
C TYR A 249 -9.04 -9.59 3.49
N TYR A 250 -9.17 -9.31 2.20
CA TYR A 250 -10.17 -8.36 1.69
C TYR A 250 -10.78 -8.90 0.39
N CYS A 251 -12.11 -8.98 0.35
CA CYS A 251 -12.88 -9.22 -0.86
C CYS A 251 -14.28 -8.58 -0.70
N GLY A 252 -14.44 -7.38 -1.22
CA GLY A 252 -15.68 -6.62 -1.06
C GLY A 252 -16.07 -6.39 0.41
N ARG A 253 -17.12 -7.05 0.90
CA ARG A 253 -17.54 -6.98 2.31
C ARG A 253 -16.91 -8.04 3.21
N ASP A 254 -16.23 -9.03 2.66
CA ASP A 254 -15.47 -10.01 3.47
C ASP A 254 -14.09 -9.42 3.78
N ILE A 255 -13.95 -8.94 5.00
CA ILE A 255 -12.73 -8.32 5.51
C ILE A 255 -12.32 -9.07 6.78
N ARG A 256 -11.08 -9.46 6.85
CA ARG A 256 -10.48 -10.06 8.05
C ARG A 256 -9.12 -9.44 8.28
N ALA A 257 -8.88 -8.99 9.49
CA ALA A 257 -7.57 -8.51 9.89
C ALA A 257 -7.35 -8.77 11.39
N ASN A 258 -6.16 -9.19 11.72
CA ASN A 258 -5.70 -9.28 13.08
C ASN A 258 -4.61 -8.23 13.27
N VAL A 259 -4.89 -7.21 14.10
CA VAL A 259 -3.95 -6.15 14.45
C VAL A 259 -3.22 -6.60 15.71
N GLU A 260 -1.94 -6.92 15.60
CA GLU A 260 -1.10 -7.28 16.73
C GLU A 260 -0.52 -6.04 17.38
N GLU A 261 -0.15 -5.05 16.56
CA GLU A 261 0.31 -3.76 17.03
C GLU A 261 -0.05 -2.67 16.02
N PHE A 262 -0.47 -1.51 16.51
CA PHE A 262 -0.49 -0.27 15.77
C PHE A 262 -0.16 0.88 16.71
N VAL A 263 0.94 1.56 16.46
CA VAL A 263 1.47 2.64 17.27
C VAL A 263 1.91 3.80 16.39
N PHE A 264 1.83 5.01 16.88
CA PHE A 264 2.35 6.19 16.20
C PHE A 264 2.46 7.38 17.17
N LYS A 265 3.18 8.40 16.73
CA LYS A 265 3.21 9.72 17.35
C LYS A 265 2.77 10.78 16.33
N GLU A 266 1.69 11.49 16.66
CA GLU A 266 1.17 12.58 15.85
C GLU A 266 1.87 13.91 16.22
N ARG A 267 1.89 14.87 15.30
CA ARG A 267 2.55 16.18 15.42
C ARG A 267 2.14 16.99 16.64
N SER A 268 0.86 16.91 17.07
CA SER A 268 0.36 17.54 18.29
C SER A 268 0.98 16.98 19.57
N GLY A 269 1.72 15.87 19.47
CA GLY A 269 2.25 15.10 20.57
C GLY A 269 1.30 14.01 21.07
N LEU A 270 0.14 13.83 20.44
CA LEU A 270 -0.69 12.64 20.67
C LEU A 270 0.11 11.39 20.30
N GLU A 271 0.14 10.42 21.19
CA GLU A 271 0.91 9.20 21.00
C GLU A 271 0.02 7.99 21.29
N LEU A 272 -0.20 7.19 20.24
CA LEU A 272 -0.81 5.87 20.33
C LEU A 272 0.27 4.89 20.75
N VAL A 273 0.14 4.32 21.92
CA VAL A 273 1.18 3.50 22.56
C VAL A 273 0.96 2.01 22.30
N SER A 274 -0.30 1.59 22.17
CA SER A 274 -0.63 0.22 21.82
C SER A 274 -2.02 0.13 21.21
N THR A 275 -2.15 -0.75 20.24
CA THR A 275 -3.44 -1.15 19.66
C THR A 275 -3.37 -2.63 19.37
N GLU A 276 -4.37 -3.37 19.78
CA GLU A 276 -4.50 -4.80 19.53
C GLU A 276 -5.95 -5.09 19.22
N GLY A 277 -6.23 -5.92 18.22
CA GLY A 277 -7.59 -6.29 17.97
C GLY A 277 -7.82 -7.11 16.72
N ARG A 278 -9.00 -7.68 16.65
CA ARG A 278 -9.45 -8.47 15.50
C ARG A 278 -10.69 -7.88 14.89
N ILE A 279 -10.66 -7.75 13.56
CA ILE A 279 -11.79 -7.30 12.75
C ILE A 279 -12.15 -8.44 11.80
N ALA A 280 -13.42 -8.79 11.75
CA ALA A 280 -13.95 -9.73 10.77
C ALA A 280 -15.29 -9.21 10.25
N SER A 281 -15.51 -9.27 8.96
CA SER A 281 -16.82 -9.00 8.35
C SER A 281 -17.14 -10.01 7.25
N ASP A 282 -18.41 -10.10 6.93
CA ASP A 282 -18.94 -10.87 5.81
C ASP A 282 -19.99 -10.03 5.08
N SER A 283 -20.77 -10.64 4.18
CA SER A 283 -21.82 -9.95 3.45
C SER A 283 -22.96 -9.40 4.31
N VAL A 284 -23.07 -9.86 5.58
CA VAL A 284 -24.19 -9.55 6.47
C VAL A 284 -23.80 -8.60 7.58
N LEU A 285 -22.64 -8.81 8.21
CA LEU A 285 -22.27 -8.09 9.42
C LEU A 285 -20.76 -7.88 9.60
N ILE A 286 -20.43 -6.92 10.43
CA ILE A 286 -19.07 -6.65 10.94
C ILE A 286 -19.02 -7.13 12.39
N GLN A 287 -17.94 -7.81 12.74
CA GLN A 287 -17.62 -8.26 14.08
C GLN A 287 -16.25 -7.74 14.50
N ILE A 288 -16.19 -7.15 15.67
CA ILE A 288 -14.96 -6.78 16.37
C ILE A 288 -15.04 -7.43 17.75
N PRO A 289 -14.57 -8.67 17.90
CA PRO A 289 -14.73 -9.42 19.16
C PRO A 289 -13.98 -8.78 20.33
N LYS A 290 -12.85 -8.15 20.02
CA LYS A 290 -12.02 -7.39 20.96
C LYS A 290 -11.18 -6.41 20.16
N PHE A 291 -11.18 -5.16 20.60
CA PHE A 291 -10.29 -4.13 20.12
C PHE A 291 -9.89 -3.24 21.28
N THR A 292 -8.61 -3.11 21.52
CA THR A 292 -8.05 -2.28 22.59
C THR A 292 -7.11 -1.25 22.01
N MET A 293 -7.17 -0.03 22.52
CA MET A 293 -6.31 1.06 22.10
C MET A 293 -5.90 1.86 23.33
N LYS A 294 -4.62 2.22 23.42
CA LYS A 294 -4.08 3.04 24.52
C LYS A 294 -3.19 4.12 23.96
N THR A 295 -3.42 5.32 24.44
CA THR A 295 -2.52 6.46 24.29
C THR A 295 -1.75 6.70 25.59
N THR A 296 -0.97 7.77 25.66
CA THR A 296 -0.27 8.14 26.90
C THR A 296 -1.21 8.53 28.04
N ALA A 297 -2.43 8.95 27.77
CA ALA A 297 -3.37 9.43 28.78
C ALA A 297 -4.80 8.87 28.65
N SER A 298 -5.10 8.11 27.60
CA SER A 298 -6.45 7.60 27.31
C SER A 298 -6.42 6.12 26.98
N SER A 299 -7.58 5.47 27.11
CA SER A 299 -7.77 4.08 26.71
C SER A 299 -9.16 3.85 26.11
N LEU A 300 -9.26 2.88 25.20
CA LEU A 300 -10.50 2.42 24.59
C LEU A 300 -10.49 0.90 24.52
N ASP A 301 -11.57 0.28 25.03
CA ASP A 301 -11.90 -1.12 24.80
C ASP A 301 -13.23 -1.18 24.04
N LEU A 302 -13.24 -1.85 22.90
CA LEU A 302 -14.40 -1.98 22.02
C LEU A 302 -14.68 -3.43 21.69
N GLN A 303 -15.94 -3.84 21.82
CA GLN A 303 -16.49 -5.07 21.28
C GLN A 303 -17.77 -4.72 20.52
N THR A 304 -17.89 -5.16 19.29
CA THR A 304 -19.10 -4.85 18.51
C THR A 304 -19.45 -5.93 17.50
N LYS A 305 -20.75 -6.01 17.21
CA LYS A 305 -21.33 -6.81 16.15
C LYS A 305 -22.44 -6.00 15.52
N ILE A 306 -22.26 -5.59 14.28
CA ILE A 306 -23.16 -4.67 13.57
C ILE A 306 -23.44 -5.20 12.18
N GLY A 307 -24.73 -5.31 11.84
CA GLY A 307 -25.16 -5.60 10.48
C GLY A 307 -24.87 -4.42 9.52
N TRP A 308 -24.48 -4.71 8.30
CA TRP A 308 -24.31 -3.70 7.25
C TRP A 308 -25.57 -2.86 7.03
N ASP A 309 -26.74 -3.52 7.04
CA ASP A 309 -28.04 -2.86 6.93
C ASP A 309 -28.32 -1.85 8.05
N VAL A 310 -27.75 -2.10 9.25
CA VAL A 310 -27.84 -1.19 10.39
C VAL A 310 -26.96 0.03 10.19
N LEU A 311 -25.71 -0.16 9.73
CA LEU A 311 -24.81 0.94 9.43
C LEU A 311 -25.36 1.86 8.32
N GLU A 312 -26.00 1.28 7.34
CA GLU A 312 -26.65 2.01 6.24
C GLU A 312 -28.03 2.58 6.63
N MET A 313 -28.50 2.31 7.87
CA MET A 313 -29.83 2.72 8.37
C MET A 313 -31.00 2.24 7.51
N LYS A 314 -30.82 1.14 6.78
CA LYS A 314 -31.82 0.62 5.81
C LYS A 314 -32.79 -0.37 6.43
N LYS A 315 -32.30 -1.21 7.33
CA LYS A 315 -33.09 -2.27 7.97
C LYS A 315 -32.74 -2.42 9.44
N THR A 316 -33.57 -3.17 10.16
CA THR A 316 -33.43 -3.35 11.59
C THR A 316 -32.17 -4.07 12.01
N GLY A 317 -31.74 -5.11 11.39
CA GLY A 317 -30.47 -5.82 11.56
C GLY A 317 -29.96 -6.00 13.01
N VAL A 318 -28.80 -6.62 13.15
CA VAL A 318 -28.18 -6.86 14.47
C VAL A 318 -27.31 -5.68 14.86
N LEU A 319 -27.43 -5.24 16.13
CA LEU A 319 -26.56 -4.25 16.77
C LEU A 319 -26.20 -4.72 18.16
N SER A 320 -24.94 -4.94 18.41
CA SER A 320 -24.39 -5.17 19.75
C SER A 320 -23.10 -4.38 19.87
N ALA A 321 -22.98 -3.55 20.91
CA ALA A 321 -21.78 -2.75 21.15
C ALA A 321 -21.50 -2.65 22.63
N LYS A 322 -20.27 -2.96 23.02
CA LYS A 322 -19.74 -2.73 24.35
C LYS A 322 -18.50 -1.86 24.22
N ILE A 323 -18.55 -0.68 24.84
CA ILE A 323 -17.52 0.34 24.76
C ILE A 323 -17.13 0.73 26.18
N ASN A 324 -15.83 0.73 26.47
CA ASN A 324 -15.26 1.33 27.65
C ASN A 324 -14.16 2.29 27.19
N ALA A 325 -14.32 3.56 27.48
CA ALA A 325 -13.34 4.58 27.12
C ALA A 325 -13.01 5.47 28.32
N GLU A 326 -11.75 5.78 28.45
CA GLU A 326 -11.24 6.77 29.40
C GLU A 326 -10.41 7.78 28.62
N ILE A 327 -10.78 9.06 28.66
CA ILE A 327 -10.12 10.13 27.89
C ILE A 327 -9.46 11.10 28.88
N GLY A 328 -8.15 11.09 28.91
CA GLY A 328 -7.35 11.90 29.82
C GLY A 328 -7.13 13.33 29.33
N LYS A 329 -7.01 14.26 30.25
CA LYS A 329 -6.74 15.69 30.00
C LYS A 329 -5.53 15.90 29.08
N GLY A 330 -4.49 15.08 29.22
CA GLY A 330 -3.26 15.19 28.43
C GLY A 330 -3.51 15.05 26.93
N ASP A 331 -4.36 14.11 26.52
CA ASP A 331 -4.65 13.90 25.11
C ASP A 331 -5.63 14.94 24.58
N VAL A 332 -6.62 15.33 25.38
CA VAL A 332 -7.51 16.46 25.04
C VAL A 332 -6.71 17.73 24.77
N ALA A 333 -5.72 18.04 25.61
CA ALA A 333 -4.86 19.19 25.44
C ALA A 333 -4.05 19.16 24.12
N LYS A 334 -3.54 17.98 23.75
CA LYS A 334 -2.81 17.77 22.50
C LYS A 334 -3.71 17.94 21.28
N ILE A 335 -4.91 17.35 21.30
CA ILE A 335 -5.89 17.45 20.19
C ILE A 335 -6.34 18.90 19.99
N LEU A 336 -6.59 19.62 21.07
CA LEU A 336 -6.99 21.04 21.00
C LEU A 336 -5.85 21.98 20.57
N GLY A 337 -4.60 21.52 20.61
CA GLY A 337 -3.44 22.27 20.16
C GLY A 337 -3.28 23.63 20.84
N GLY A 338 -3.71 23.76 22.09
CA GLY A 338 -3.66 25.02 22.83
C GLY A 338 -4.73 26.06 22.44
N ARG A 339 -5.68 25.72 21.57
CA ARG A 339 -6.72 26.65 21.08
C ARG A 339 -7.73 27.03 22.13
N ASP A 340 -7.98 26.17 23.12
CA ASP A 340 -8.97 26.42 24.19
C ASP A 340 -8.33 26.27 25.57
N THR A 341 -7.53 27.25 25.93
CA THR A 341 -6.83 27.27 27.21
C THR A 341 -7.77 27.34 28.41
N LEU A 342 -8.91 28.04 28.26
CA LEU A 342 -9.89 28.20 29.32
C LEU A 342 -10.57 26.86 29.65
N PHE A 343 -11.00 26.13 28.61
CA PHE A 343 -11.56 24.80 28.75
C PHE A 343 -10.56 23.86 29.41
N LEU A 344 -9.32 23.87 28.98
CA LEU A 344 -8.26 23.02 29.53
C LEU A 344 -7.91 23.35 30.99
N GLN A 345 -8.01 24.63 31.40
CA GLN A 345 -7.82 25.01 32.80
C GLN A 345 -8.92 24.43 33.69
N THR A 346 -10.15 24.42 33.21
CA THR A 346 -11.31 23.89 33.96
C THR A 346 -11.45 22.39 33.88
N TYR A 347 -10.80 21.73 32.87
CA TYR A 347 -10.85 20.27 32.70
C TYR A 347 -10.17 19.58 33.89
N PRO A 348 -10.87 18.65 34.59
CA PRO A 348 -10.31 17.93 35.71
C PRO A 348 -9.10 17.08 35.36
N ASN A 349 -8.24 16.80 36.33
CA ASN A 349 -7.11 15.87 36.16
C ASN A 349 -7.53 14.40 36.06
N LYS A 350 -8.78 14.07 36.39
CA LYS A 350 -9.32 12.72 36.18
C LYS A 350 -9.85 12.56 34.77
N PRO A 351 -9.75 11.38 34.18
CA PRO A 351 -10.23 11.17 32.81
C PRO A 351 -11.75 11.31 32.72
N PHE A 352 -12.24 11.70 31.57
CA PHE A 352 -13.64 11.49 31.18
C PHE A 352 -13.84 9.99 30.96
N VAL A 353 -14.85 9.43 31.62
CA VAL A 353 -15.20 8.01 31.53
C VAL A 353 -16.46 7.89 30.69
N PHE A 354 -16.42 7.01 29.70
CA PHE A 354 -17.57 6.63 28.90
C PHE A 354 -17.68 5.10 28.86
N ARG A 355 -18.84 4.57 29.28
CA ARG A 355 -19.16 3.14 29.20
C ARG A 355 -20.53 2.98 28.58
N ALA A 356 -20.62 2.13 27.57
CA ALA A 356 -21.88 1.78 26.93
C ALA A 356 -21.94 0.27 26.71
N ASP A 357 -23.07 -0.32 27.00
CA ASP A 357 -23.41 -1.72 26.67
C ASP A 357 -24.83 -1.73 26.09
N ALA A 358 -24.92 -1.94 24.80
CA ALA A 358 -26.19 -1.93 24.06
C ALA A 358 -26.33 -3.18 23.18
N GLU A 359 -27.53 -3.72 23.11
CA GLU A 359 -27.82 -4.93 22.33
C GLU A 359 -29.24 -4.90 21.80
N GLY A 360 -29.43 -5.34 20.56
CA GLY A 360 -30.73 -5.41 19.92
C GLY A 360 -30.68 -5.17 18.43
N ASP A 361 -31.63 -4.36 17.97
CA ASP A 361 -31.74 -3.90 16.60
C ASP A 361 -32.23 -2.44 16.53
N LEU A 362 -32.42 -1.88 15.34
CA LEU A 362 -32.89 -0.50 15.20
C LEU A 362 -34.37 -0.30 15.58
N ASN A 363 -35.16 -1.37 15.71
CA ASN A 363 -36.52 -1.28 16.23
C ASN A 363 -36.58 -1.30 17.74
N ARG A 364 -35.70 -2.09 18.35
CA ARG A 364 -35.61 -2.21 19.80
C ARG A 364 -34.16 -2.40 20.23
N LEU A 365 -33.53 -1.33 20.67
CA LEU A 365 -32.19 -1.34 21.23
C LEU A 365 -32.26 -1.26 22.74
N ARG A 366 -31.85 -2.33 23.40
CA ARG A 366 -31.72 -2.39 24.86
C ARG A 366 -30.39 -1.78 25.26
N LEU A 367 -30.44 -0.70 26.01
CA LEU A 367 -29.32 -0.08 26.65
C LEU A 367 -29.15 -0.67 28.02
N ARG A 368 -28.20 -1.59 28.20
CA ARG A 368 -27.94 -2.25 29.49
C ARG A 368 -27.25 -1.31 30.44
N THR A 369 -26.33 -0.50 29.92
CA THR A 369 -25.57 0.50 30.67
C THR A 369 -25.19 1.62 29.73
N LEU A 370 -25.39 2.85 30.14
CA LEU A 370 -24.76 4.04 29.64
C LEU A 370 -24.23 4.82 30.81
N GLU A 371 -22.93 5.03 30.87
CA GLU A 371 -22.28 5.84 31.91
C GLU A 371 -21.38 6.85 31.18
N ALA A 372 -21.58 8.13 31.45
CA ALA A 372 -20.72 9.20 30.97
C ALA A 372 -20.46 10.15 32.14
N GLY A 373 -19.20 10.36 32.47
CA GLY A 373 -18.86 11.15 33.61
C GLY A 373 -17.51 11.85 33.54
N LEU A 374 -17.48 13.07 34.00
CA LEU A 374 -16.27 13.84 34.22
C LEU A 374 -16.27 14.32 35.70
N ALA A 375 -15.29 13.85 36.43
CA ALA A 375 -15.26 14.11 37.91
C ALA A 375 -15.38 15.59 38.23
N LYS A 376 -16.26 15.91 39.19
CA LYS A 376 -16.61 17.26 39.65
C LYS A 376 -17.33 18.15 38.60
N ALA A 377 -17.63 17.62 37.41
CA ALA A 377 -18.36 18.34 36.39
C ALA A 377 -19.77 17.77 36.20
N PHE A 378 -19.85 16.50 35.82
CA PHE A 378 -21.13 15.79 35.65
C PHE A 378 -20.95 14.27 35.72
N GLU A 379 -22.03 13.59 35.98
CA GLU A 379 -22.16 12.13 35.87
C GLU A 379 -23.57 11.83 35.35
N VAL A 380 -23.63 11.03 34.29
CA VAL A 380 -24.89 10.55 33.73
C VAL A 380 -24.83 9.03 33.71
N LYS A 381 -25.86 8.42 34.27
CA LYS A 381 -26.08 6.97 34.20
C LYS A 381 -27.49 6.74 33.65
N ALA A 382 -27.58 5.86 32.68
CA ALA A 382 -28.85 5.55 32.06
C ALA A 382 -28.90 4.06 31.68
N GLN A 383 -30.11 3.51 31.75
CA GLN A 383 -30.45 2.20 31.27
C GLN A 383 -31.87 2.22 30.68
N GLY A 384 -32.18 1.35 29.74
CA GLY A 384 -33.53 1.35 29.21
C GLY A 384 -33.65 0.72 27.82
N ASN A 385 -34.69 1.09 27.10
CA ASN A 385 -34.93 0.63 25.74
C ASN A 385 -35.16 1.84 24.84
N LEU A 386 -34.50 1.87 23.72
CA LEU A 386 -34.75 2.79 22.63
C LEU A 386 -35.55 2.08 21.55
N LEU A 387 -36.61 2.73 21.05
CA LEU A 387 -37.55 2.14 20.12
C LEU A 387 -37.58 2.91 18.81
N HIS A 388 -37.69 2.18 17.69
CA HIS A 388 -37.91 2.70 16.36
C HIS A 388 -36.92 3.80 15.94
N LEU A 389 -35.62 3.53 16.09
CA LEU A 389 -34.55 4.53 15.86
C LEU A 389 -34.53 5.08 14.42
N THR A 390 -35.03 4.33 13.45
CA THR A 390 -35.12 4.75 12.03
C THR A 390 -36.40 5.46 11.66
N ASP A 391 -37.45 5.40 12.50
CA ASP A 391 -38.75 6.02 12.24
C ASP A 391 -38.92 7.27 13.10
N SER A 392 -38.79 8.45 12.48
CA SER A 392 -38.90 9.73 13.17
C SER A 392 -40.27 9.98 13.80
N THR A 393 -41.33 9.31 13.32
CA THR A 393 -42.72 9.47 13.80
C THR A 393 -43.03 8.56 14.98
N ARG A 394 -42.30 7.45 15.14
CA ARG A 394 -42.50 6.43 16.19
C ARG A 394 -41.33 6.33 17.17
N ARG A 395 -40.29 7.13 16.93
CA ARG A 395 -39.10 7.12 17.80
C ARG A 395 -39.50 7.43 19.24
N GLY A 396 -39.09 6.52 20.13
CA GLY A 396 -39.39 6.64 21.54
C GLY A 396 -38.38 5.87 22.39
N GLY A 397 -38.60 5.84 23.69
CA GLY A 397 -37.77 5.08 24.61
C GLY A 397 -38.20 5.25 26.04
N GLU A 398 -37.88 4.26 26.86
CA GLU A 398 -37.98 4.32 28.31
C GLU A 398 -36.55 4.29 28.85
N ILE A 399 -36.11 5.39 29.42
CA ILE A 399 -34.75 5.54 29.99
C ILE A 399 -34.91 5.88 31.47
N ASN A 400 -34.23 5.12 32.33
CA ASN A 400 -34.15 5.30 33.75
C ASN A 400 -32.75 5.72 34.15
#